data_1899d4bc0172d9ca82b061bdd0cd2612
#
_entry.id   1899d4bc0172d9ca82b061bdd0cd2612
#
_cell.length_a   1.000
_cell.length_b   1.000
_cell.length_c   1.000
_cell.angle_alpha   90.00
_cell.angle_beta   90.00
_cell.angle_gamma   90.00
#
_symmetry.space_group_name_H-M   'P 1'
#
loop_
_entity.id
_entity.type
_entity.pdbx_description
1 polymer ?
#
loop_
_entity_poly.entity_id
_entity_poly.type
_entity_poly.pdbx_seq_one_letter_code
_entity_poly.pdbx_strand_id
1 'polypeptide(L)'
;MSTFPKILATTAICCLAPDIVHASDSDFYAENCNRVAQVQQTLDKCSQIAVEFHFSKGPPNRILSQTETLEVIDILRQVSPLRYKGTALARLRGATYLVFSDKSGKEVGRLSMWSLTATPETEDSRSYRSLAEMSLAPVALKRLRAIVYPDRNNR
;
A
#
# COMPACT_ATOMS: atom_id res chain seq x y z
N MET A 1 69.28 -32.58 -16.38
CA MET A 1 68.87 -31.25 -15.90
C MET A 1 67.53 -30.88 -16.59
N SER A 2 66.45 -31.01 -15.87
CA SER A 2 65.11 -30.83 -16.44
C SER A 2 64.53 -29.57 -15.78
N THR A 3 64.28 -28.54 -16.58
CA THR A 3 63.69 -27.26 -16.17
C THR A 3 62.18 -27.30 -16.48
N PHE A 4 61.36 -27.34 -15.45
CA PHE A 4 59.92 -27.19 -15.56
C PHE A 4 59.54 -25.68 -15.59
N PRO A 5 58.65 -25.28 -16.49
CA PRO A 5 58.10 -23.92 -16.45
C PRO A 5 56.99 -23.82 -15.38
N LYS A 6 57.07 -22.83 -14.52
CA LYS A 6 56.03 -22.47 -13.60
C LYS A 6 54.90 -21.80 -14.35
N ILE A 7 53.75 -22.46 -14.37
CA ILE A 7 52.49 -21.85 -14.85
C ILE A 7 51.91 -21.01 -13.70
N LEU A 8 51.90 -19.69 -13.84
CA LEU A 8 51.20 -18.77 -12.98
C LEU A 8 49.70 -18.83 -13.37
N ALA A 9 48.90 -19.45 -12.54
CA ALA A 9 47.45 -19.38 -12.64
C ALA A 9 46.98 -18.07 -12.05
N THR A 10 46.63 -17.09 -12.89
CA THR A 10 45.96 -15.85 -12.47
C THR A 10 44.51 -16.16 -12.20
N THR A 11 44.17 -16.35 -10.93
CA THR A 11 42.78 -16.51 -10.52
C THR A 11 42.10 -15.16 -10.59
N ALA A 12 41.29 -14.94 -11.63
CA ALA A 12 40.38 -13.78 -11.71
C ALA A 12 39.28 -13.97 -10.67
N ILE A 13 39.39 -13.21 -9.56
CA ILE A 13 38.33 -13.08 -8.60
C ILE A 13 37.26 -12.18 -9.24
N CYS A 14 36.27 -12.79 -9.88
CA CYS A 14 35.02 -12.10 -10.17
C CYS A 14 34.37 -11.74 -8.85
N CYS A 15 34.48 -10.47 -8.45
CA CYS A 15 33.64 -9.88 -7.41
C CYS A 15 32.20 -9.89 -7.93
N LEU A 16 31.48 -10.95 -7.66
CA LEU A 16 30.02 -10.96 -7.67
C LEU A 16 29.60 -10.05 -6.51
N ALA A 17 29.30 -8.79 -6.82
CA ALA A 17 28.55 -7.94 -5.90
C ALA A 17 27.20 -8.62 -5.67
N PRO A 18 26.85 -9.02 -4.46
CA PRO A 18 25.54 -9.56 -4.21
C PRO A 18 24.51 -8.46 -4.49
N ASP A 19 23.50 -8.76 -5.31
CA ASP A 19 22.30 -7.95 -5.53
C ASP A 19 21.51 -7.85 -4.22
N ILE A 20 22.00 -7.08 -3.24
CA ILE A 20 21.35 -6.82 -1.95
C ILE A 20 20.05 -6.04 -2.14
N VAL A 21 19.87 -5.37 -3.29
CA VAL A 21 18.69 -4.54 -3.59
C VAL A 21 17.45 -5.39 -3.89
N HIS A 22 17.59 -6.59 -4.45
CA HIS A 22 16.44 -7.41 -4.84
C HIS A 22 15.79 -8.19 -3.69
N ALA A 23 16.50 -8.56 -2.65
CA ALA A 23 15.94 -9.29 -1.50
C ALA A 23 14.94 -8.41 -0.71
N SER A 24 15.23 -7.12 -0.52
CA SER A 24 14.37 -6.20 0.22
C SER A 24 13.05 -5.87 -0.51
N ASP A 25 13.07 -5.80 -1.84
CA ASP A 25 11.86 -5.55 -2.65
C ASP A 25 10.96 -6.80 -2.71
N SER A 26 11.54 -8.00 -2.72
CA SER A 26 10.81 -9.27 -2.67
C SER A 26 10.04 -9.43 -1.37
N ASP A 27 10.67 -9.14 -0.23
CA ASP A 27 10.04 -9.24 1.10
C ASP A 27 8.94 -8.20 1.25
N PHE A 28 9.18 -6.97 0.79
CA PHE A 28 8.19 -5.91 0.77
C PHE A 28 6.96 -6.29 -0.05
N TYR A 29 7.16 -6.85 -1.25
CA TYR A 29 6.05 -7.30 -2.08
C TYR A 29 5.25 -8.44 -1.43
N ALA A 30 5.93 -9.43 -0.85
CA ALA A 30 5.28 -10.53 -0.14
C ALA A 30 4.44 -10.04 1.05
N GLU A 31 4.95 -9.07 1.81
CA GLU A 31 4.22 -8.44 2.91
C GLU A 31 2.97 -7.72 2.39
N ASN A 32 3.08 -6.97 1.30
CA ASN A 32 1.94 -6.27 0.70
C ASN A 32 0.89 -7.23 0.12
N CYS A 33 1.30 -8.39 -0.43
CA CYS A 33 0.36 -9.44 -0.82
C CYS A 33 -0.46 -9.94 0.37
N ASN A 34 0.19 -10.14 1.52
CA ASN A 34 -0.49 -10.53 2.76
C ASN A 34 -1.45 -9.43 3.24
N ARG A 35 -1.07 -8.15 3.13
CA ARG A 35 -1.94 -7.01 3.47
C ARG A 35 -3.18 -6.97 2.59
N VAL A 36 -3.02 -7.14 1.28
CA VAL A 36 -4.16 -7.22 0.35
C VAL A 36 -5.09 -8.37 0.73
N ALA A 37 -4.56 -9.56 1.00
CA ALA A 37 -5.36 -10.71 1.44
C ALA A 37 -6.13 -10.43 2.73
N GLN A 38 -5.50 -9.77 3.72
CA GLN A 38 -6.17 -9.34 4.97
C GLN A 38 -7.31 -8.35 4.71
N VAL A 39 -7.10 -7.38 3.81
CA VAL A 39 -8.15 -6.44 3.41
C VAL A 39 -9.32 -7.20 2.78
N GLN A 40 -9.08 -8.11 1.83
CA GLN A 40 -10.14 -8.90 1.19
C GLN A 40 -10.95 -9.73 2.22
N GLN A 41 -10.28 -10.40 3.15
CA GLN A 41 -10.93 -11.14 4.24
C GLN A 41 -11.76 -10.25 5.16
N THR A 42 -11.31 -9.01 5.39
CA THR A 42 -12.04 -8.01 6.18
C THR A 42 -13.30 -7.57 5.43
N LEU A 43 -13.19 -7.30 4.12
CA LEU A 43 -14.33 -6.89 3.29
C LEU A 43 -15.42 -7.95 3.22
N ASP A 44 -15.06 -9.24 3.21
CA ASP A 44 -16.03 -10.36 3.19
C ASP A 44 -16.90 -10.42 4.46
N LYS A 45 -16.39 -9.90 5.58
CA LYS A 45 -17.10 -9.83 6.86
C LYS A 45 -17.77 -8.48 7.11
N CYS A 46 -17.44 -7.47 6.31
CA CYS A 46 -17.86 -6.09 6.51
C CYS A 46 -19.33 -5.90 6.10
N SER A 47 -20.08 -5.23 6.96
CA SER A 47 -21.45 -4.76 6.68
C SER A 47 -21.60 -3.24 6.80
N GLN A 48 -20.67 -2.58 7.49
CA GLN A 48 -20.68 -1.14 7.72
C GLN A 48 -19.25 -0.59 7.75
N ILE A 49 -19.07 0.61 7.22
CA ILE A 49 -17.79 1.32 7.27
C ILE A 49 -17.99 2.67 7.97
N ALA A 50 -17.09 2.98 8.89
CA ALA A 50 -16.95 4.31 9.45
C ALA A 50 -15.63 4.95 8.97
N VAL A 51 -15.65 6.28 8.84
CA VAL A 51 -14.46 7.08 8.55
C VAL A 51 -14.04 7.79 9.83
N GLU A 52 -12.85 7.49 10.32
CA GLU A 52 -12.25 8.13 11.48
C GLU A 52 -11.14 9.09 11.08
N PHE A 53 -11.24 10.33 11.54
CA PHE A 53 -10.26 11.38 11.29
C PHE A 53 -9.46 11.68 12.55
N HIS A 54 -8.18 11.33 12.55
CA HIS A 54 -7.24 11.57 13.63
C HIS A 54 -6.44 12.85 13.37
N PHE A 55 -7.14 13.99 13.30
CA PHE A 55 -6.56 15.32 13.12
C PHE A 55 -6.97 16.23 14.27
N SER A 56 -6.07 17.10 14.70
CA SER A 56 -6.38 18.10 15.76
C SER A 56 -7.49 19.09 15.36
N LYS A 57 -7.71 19.32 14.07
CA LYS A 57 -8.75 20.16 13.47
C LYS A 57 -9.31 19.48 12.23
N GLY A 58 -9.76 18.24 12.37
CA GLY A 58 -10.35 17.45 11.29
C GLY A 58 -11.87 17.52 11.27
N PRO A 59 -12.52 17.04 10.19
CA PRO A 59 -13.95 16.82 10.19
C PRO A 59 -14.33 15.77 11.25
N PRO A 60 -15.59 15.74 11.70
CA PRO A 60 -16.07 14.73 12.63
C PRO A 60 -16.04 13.34 11.97
N ASN A 61 -15.82 12.32 12.80
CA ASN A 61 -15.96 10.93 12.36
C ASN A 61 -17.38 10.70 11.85
N ARG A 62 -17.52 9.87 10.82
CA ARG A 62 -18.84 9.57 10.25
C ARG A 62 -18.98 8.09 9.87
N ILE A 63 -20.20 7.60 9.94
CA ILE A 63 -20.58 6.30 9.42
C ILE A 63 -21.06 6.50 7.97
N LEU A 64 -20.56 5.67 7.06
CA LEU A 64 -20.99 5.68 5.67
C LEU A 64 -22.41 5.13 5.55
N SER A 65 -23.19 5.68 4.61
CA SER A 65 -24.47 5.10 4.22
C SER A 65 -24.26 3.70 3.62
N GLN A 66 -25.32 2.92 3.50
CA GLN A 66 -25.28 1.60 2.89
C GLN A 66 -24.73 1.65 1.45
N THR A 67 -25.15 2.63 0.66
CA THR A 67 -24.68 2.81 -0.72
C THR A 67 -23.19 3.15 -0.76
N GLU A 68 -22.73 4.10 0.06
CA GLU A 68 -21.31 4.45 0.16
C GLU A 68 -20.46 3.26 0.65
N THR A 69 -20.98 2.50 1.62
CA THR A 69 -20.31 1.30 2.14
C THR A 69 -20.07 0.28 1.03
N LEU A 70 -21.11 -0.04 0.23
CA LEU A 70 -20.99 -0.98 -0.89
C LEU A 70 -20.02 -0.46 -1.95
N GLU A 71 -20.09 0.84 -2.28
CA GLU A 71 -19.18 1.44 -3.25
C GLU A 71 -17.71 1.39 -2.77
N VAL A 72 -17.45 1.66 -1.49
CA VAL A 72 -16.10 1.55 -0.90
C VAL A 72 -15.62 0.10 -0.93
N ILE A 73 -16.46 -0.87 -0.62
CA ILE A 73 -16.13 -2.30 -0.72
C ILE A 73 -15.74 -2.66 -2.16
N ASP A 74 -16.53 -2.25 -3.15
CA ASP A 74 -16.25 -2.54 -4.57
C ASP A 74 -14.95 -1.91 -5.05
N ILE A 75 -14.65 -0.71 -4.61
CA ILE A 75 -13.37 -0.05 -4.90
C ILE A 75 -12.21 -0.81 -4.23
N LEU A 76 -12.31 -1.14 -2.95
CA LEU A 76 -11.25 -1.80 -2.21
C LEU A 76 -11.01 -3.26 -2.65
N ARG A 77 -11.98 -3.91 -3.29
CA ARG A 77 -11.77 -5.21 -3.93
C ARG A 77 -10.80 -5.16 -5.11
N GLN A 78 -10.53 -3.97 -5.65
CA GLN A 78 -9.64 -3.74 -6.79
C GLN A 78 -8.20 -3.39 -6.36
N VAL A 79 -7.89 -3.38 -5.06
CA VAL A 79 -6.53 -3.08 -4.58
C VAL A 79 -5.53 -4.14 -5.04
N SER A 80 -4.35 -3.68 -5.40
CA SER A 80 -3.22 -4.52 -5.78
C SER A 80 -2.02 -4.23 -4.87
N PRO A 81 -1.19 -5.23 -4.56
CA PRO A 81 0.00 -5.02 -3.75
C PRO A 81 1.02 -4.18 -4.52
N LEU A 82 1.68 -3.24 -3.84
CA LEU A 82 2.83 -2.54 -4.40
C LEU A 82 4.05 -3.44 -4.44
N ARG A 83 4.78 -3.41 -5.58
CA ARG A 83 6.02 -4.17 -5.78
C ARG A 83 7.23 -3.46 -5.18
N TYR A 84 7.19 -2.14 -5.16
CA TYR A 84 8.34 -1.32 -4.77
C TYR A 84 7.94 -0.32 -3.70
N LYS A 85 8.85 -0.07 -2.76
CA LYS A 85 8.66 0.94 -1.73
C LYS A 85 8.72 2.34 -2.34
N GLY A 86 7.78 3.21 -1.95
CA GLY A 86 7.77 4.61 -2.39
C GLY A 86 8.92 5.40 -1.77
N THR A 87 9.37 6.43 -2.48
CA THR A 87 10.50 7.30 -2.08
C THR A 87 10.07 8.61 -1.46
N ALA A 88 8.81 9.06 -1.69
CA ALA A 88 8.31 10.29 -1.13
C ALA A 88 8.10 10.18 0.38
N LEU A 89 8.76 11.06 1.15
CA LEU A 89 8.57 11.12 2.60
C LEU A 89 7.13 11.53 2.94
N ALA A 90 6.47 10.72 3.75
CA ALA A 90 5.14 11.03 4.26
C ALA A 90 5.25 12.03 5.42
N ARG A 91 4.71 13.24 5.24
CA ARG A 91 4.51 14.19 6.37
C ARG A 91 3.18 13.83 7.03
N LEU A 92 3.24 13.09 8.12
CA LEU A 92 2.06 12.72 8.90
C LEU A 92 1.58 13.94 9.70
N ARG A 93 0.53 14.60 9.23
CA ARG A 93 -0.20 15.64 9.98
C ARG A 93 -1.47 15.13 10.64
N GLY A 94 -1.68 13.84 10.63
CA GLY A 94 -2.86 13.12 11.07
C GLY A 94 -3.14 11.93 10.15
N ALA A 95 -4.01 11.04 10.58
CA ALA A 95 -4.38 9.86 9.82
C ALA A 95 -5.89 9.80 9.62
N THR A 96 -6.32 9.24 8.49
CA THR A 96 -7.72 8.89 8.24
C THR A 96 -7.79 7.38 8.10
N TYR A 97 -8.70 6.78 8.82
CA TYR A 97 -8.94 5.34 8.80
C TYR A 97 -10.33 5.02 8.28
N LEU A 98 -10.42 3.96 7.48
CA LEU A 98 -11.66 3.24 7.24
C LEU A 98 -11.75 2.14 8.29
N VAL A 99 -12.78 2.15 9.11
CA VAL A 99 -13.04 1.17 10.15
C VAL A 99 -14.19 0.28 9.69
N PHE A 100 -13.92 -1.00 9.56
CA PHE A 100 -14.85 -2.00 9.05
C PHE A 100 -15.51 -2.73 10.23
N SER A 101 -16.84 -2.81 10.21
CA SER A 101 -17.63 -3.50 11.23
C SER A 101 -18.51 -4.57 10.59
N ASP A 102 -18.72 -5.65 11.30
CA ASP A 102 -19.65 -6.71 10.91
C ASP A 102 -21.12 -6.35 11.23
N LYS A 103 -22.03 -7.27 10.97
CA LYS A 103 -23.47 -7.09 11.23
C LYS A 103 -23.82 -6.89 12.69
N SER A 104 -22.95 -7.28 13.62
CA SER A 104 -23.12 -7.06 15.05
C SER A 104 -22.58 -5.70 15.53
N GLY A 105 -21.95 -4.94 14.64
CA GLY A 105 -21.28 -3.67 14.95
C GLY A 105 -19.86 -3.85 15.52
N LYS A 106 -19.34 -5.10 15.55
CA LYS A 106 -17.98 -5.36 16.00
C LYS A 106 -16.97 -4.98 14.91
N GLU A 107 -15.92 -4.25 15.28
CA GLU A 107 -14.79 -3.97 14.39
C GLU A 107 -14.13 -5.29 13.94
N VAL A 108 -14.02 -5.47 12.63
CA VAL A 108 -13.36 -6.62 11.99
C VAL A 108 -12.05 -6.24 11.32
N GLY A 109 -11.77 -4.95 11.21
CA GLY A 109 -10.49 -4.42 10.70
C GLY A 109 -10.53 -2.94 10.47
N ARG A 110 -9.35 -2.38 10.18
CA ARG A 110 -9.20 -0.98 9.76
C ARG A 110 -8.12 -0.80 8.71
N LEU A 111 -8.28 0.19 7.87
CA LEU A 111 -7.36 0.53 6.80
C LEU A 111 -7.00 2.02 6.87
N SER A 112 -5.73 2.32 6.90
CA SER A 112 -5.24 3.69 6.78
C SER A 112 -5.34 4.15 5.32
N MET A 113 -5.87 5.36 5.09
CA MET A 113 -5.83 6.00 3.77
C MET A 113 -4.40 6.30 3.28
N TRP A 114 -3.40 6.26 4.19
CA TRP A 114 -1.99 6.39 3.84
C TRP A 114 -1.41 5.14 3.17
N SER A 115 -1.99 3.97 3.43
CA SER A 115 -1.58 2.71 2.81
C SER A 115 -1.98 2.59 1.33
N LEU A 116 -2.78 3.54 0.82
CA LEU A 116 -3.29 3.53 -0.55
C LEU A 116 -2.63 4.61 -1.41
N THR A 117 -2.22 4.23 -2.61
CA THR A 117 -1.72 5.14 -3.65
C THR A 117 -2.35 4.86 -5.01
N ALA A 118 -2.19 5.79 -5.96
CA ALA A 118 -2.52 5.50 -7.36
C ALA A 118 -1.51 4.48 -7.92
N THR A 119 -1.99 3.57 -8.76
CA THR A 119 -1.10 2.67 -9.52
C THR A 119 -0.14 3.53 -10.34
N PRO A 120 1.18 3.37 -10.21
CA PRO A 120 2.14 4.13 -11.00
C PRO A 120 2.01 3.78 -12.48
N GLU A 121 2.09 4.79 -13.34
CA GLU A 121 1.99 4.61 -14.80
C GLU A 121 3.20 3.89 -15.38
N THR A 122 4.37 4.03 -14.73
CA THR A 122 5.63 3.38 -15.12
C THR A 122 6.39 2.93 -13.87
N GLU A 123 7.29 1.96 -14.00
CA GLU A 123 8.17 1.50 -12.91
C GLU A 123 9.07 2.62 -12.37
N ASP A 124 9.39 3.62 -13.18
CA ASP A 124 10.21 4.78 -12.78
C ASP A 124 9.42 5.83 -11.99
N SER A 125 8.10 5.75 -11.95
CA SER A 125 7.23 6.71 -11.23
C SER A 125 7.11 6.39 -9.73
N ARG A 126 8.21 6.13 -9.04
CA ARG A 126 8.22 5.81 -7.59
C ARG A 126 8.00 7.03 -6.68
N SER A 127 7.34 8.07 -7.17
CA SER A 127 7.09 9.29 -6.38
C SER A 127 5.95 9.18 -5.37
N TYR A 128 5.39 7.99 -5.18
CA TYR A 128 4.37 7.76 -4.17
C TYR A 128 4.95 7.67 -2.76
N ARG A 129 4.09 7.80 -1.76
CA ARG A 129 4.49 7.88 -0.36
C ARG A 129 5.11 6.56 0.12
N SER A 130 6.16 6.64 0.93
CA SER A 130 6.87 5.49 1.49
C SER A 130 6.01 4.58 2.40
N LEU A 131 4.83 5.07 2.85
CA LEU A 131 3.89 4.30 3.66
C LEU A 131 2.82 3.59 2.84
N ALA A 132 2.79 3.75 1.51
CA ALA A 132 1.85 3.05 0.67
C ALA A 132 2.25 1.57 0.58
N GLU A 133 1.28 0.70 0.75
CA GLU A 133 1.41 -0.76 0.69
C GLU A 133 0.62 -1.34 -0.49
N MET A 134 -0.43 -0.63 -0.92
CA MET A 134 -1.38 -1.06 -1.93
C MET A 134 -1.66 0.07 -2.92
N SER A 135 -2.02 -0.30 -4.14
CA SER A 135 -2.40 0.62 -5.20
C SER A 135 -3.80 0.38 -5.73
N LEU A 136 -4.40 1.44 -6.22
CA LEU A 136 -5.66 1.47 -6.95
C LEU A 136 -5.49 2.20 -8.26
N ALA A 137 -6.31 1.87 -9.27
CA ALA A 137 -6.42 2.70 -10.46
C ALA A 137 -6.71 4.16 -10.08
N PRO A 138 -6.11 5.17 -10.73
CA PRO A 138 -6.25 6.58 -10.36
C PRO A 138 -7.72 7.02 -10.22
N VAL A 139 -8.60 6.56 -11.11
CA VAL A 139 -10.04 6.86 -11.08
C VAL A 139 -10.71 6.25 -9.83
N ALA A 140 -10.38 5.00 -9.48
CA ALA A 140 -10.91 4.33 -8.31
C ALA A 140 -10.45 5.01 -7.01
N LEU A 141 -9.18 5.38 -6.92
CA LEU A 141 -8.65 6.14 -5.78
C LEU A 141 -9.29 7.53 -5.65
N LYS A 142 -9.55 8.22 -6.78
CA LYS A 142 -10.24 9.51 -6.77
C LYS A 142 -11.68 9.37 -6.25
N ARG A 143 -12.43 8.33 -6.70
CA ARG A 143 -13.77 8.03 -6.20
C ARG A 143 -13.77 7.72 -4.71
N LEU A 144 -12.86 6.86 -4.25
CA LEU A 144 -12.71 6.56 -2.81
C LEU A 144 -12.47 7.84 -1.99
N ARG A 145 -11.58 8.71 -2.44
CA ARG A 145 -11.30 9.98 -1.77
C ARG A 145 -12.50 10.91 -1.76
N ALA A 146 -13.32 10.93 -2.80
CA ALA A 146 -14.55 11.73 -2.83
C ALA A 146 -15.57 11.26 -1.78
N ILE A 147 -15.70 9.95 -1.56
CA ILE A 147 -16.55 9.40 -0.51
C ILE A 147 -15.99 9.72 0.88
N VAL A 148 -14.68 9.52 1.07
CA VAL A 148 -14.02 9.72 2.38
C VAL A 148 -13.95 11.19 2.77
N TYR A 149 -13.74 12.10 1.81
CA TYR A 149 -13.54 13.55 2.01
C TYR A 149 -14.52 14.38 1.17
N PRO A 150 -15.84 14.32 1.42
CA PRO A 150 -16.84 14.99 0.58
C PRO A 150 -16.64 16.50 0.45
N ASP A 151 -16.17 17.16 1.53
CA ASP A 151 -16.03 18.62 1.58
C ASP A 151 -14.78 19.16 0.84
N ARG A 152 -13.84 18.30 0.44
CA ARG A 152 -12.64 18.72 -0.30
C ARG A 152 -12.88 18.95 -1.80
N ASN A 153 -13.96 18.43 -2.34
CA ASN A 153 -14.30 18.56 -3.76
C ASN A 153 -15.02 19.89 -4.10
N ASN A 154 -15.39 20.68 -3.08
CA ASN A 154 -16.13 21.95 -3.24
C ASN A 154 -15.23 23.18 -3.06
N ARG A 155 -13.89 23.04 -3.11
CA ARG A 155 -12.93 24.17 -3.00
C ARG A 155 -12.02 24.25 -4.20
#